data_86af383b7398d5f63f2d0b579840cc81
#
_entry.id   86af383b7398d5f63f2d0b579840cc81
#
_cell.length_a   1.000
_cell.length_b   1.000
_cell.length_c   1.000
_cell.angle_alpha   90.00
_cell.angle_beta   90.00
_cell.angle_gamma   90.00
#
_symmetry.space_group_name_H-M   'P 1'
#
loop_
_entity.id
_entity.type
_entity.pdbx_description
1 polymer ?
#
loop_
_entity_poly.entity_id
_entity_poly.type
_entity_poly.pdbx_seq_one_letter_code
_entity_poly.pdbx_strand_id
1 'polypeptide(L)'
;MGSALHNYYLNGELKSKGSSVTEGIGQSRITENLKKAAIDESFQVNDTDALKVVFDLLKEEGLVMGGSTGINIMGAIQLAKKLGPGSTIVTILCDYGTRYFSKIYNKKFLKSKKLPIPNWIK
;
A
#
# COMPACT_ATOMS: atom_id res chain seq x y z
N MET A 1 6.31 0.60 6.66
CA MET A 1 7.43 1.20 5.93
C MET A 1 8.44 0.11 5.64
N GLY A 2 8.78 -0.16 4.46
CA GLY A 2 9.76 -1.14 3.99
C GLY A 2 10.43 -0.69 2.71
N SER A 3 10.12 0.35 2.19
CA SER A 3 10.42 1.23 1.04
C SER A 3 11.79 1.08 0.35
N ALA A 4 12.35 -0.14 0.25
CA ALA A 4 13.66 -0.32 -0.40
C ALA A 4 13.67 0.18 -1.85
N LEU A 5 12.63 -0.10 -2.62
CA LEU A 5 12.52 0.37 -4.00
C LEU A 5 12.34 1.89 -4.08
N HIS A 6 11.59 2.50 -3.16
CA HIS A 6 11.48 3.95 -3.10
C HIS A 6 12.84 4.61 -2.86
N ASN A 7 13.62 4.11 -1.88
CA ASN A 7 14.96 4.60 -1.63
C ASN A 7 15.89 4.40 -2.83
N TYR A 8 15.76 3.27 -3.52
CA TYR A 8 16.52 3.01 -4.73
C TYR A 8 16.27 4.04 -5.82
N TYR A 9 15.00 4.42 -6.06
CA TYR A 9 14.66 5.44 -7.06
C TYR A 9 15.02 6.85 -6.64
N LEU A 10 15.07 7.15 -5.33
CA LEU A 10 15.46 8.46 -4.84
C LEU A 10 16.97 8.69 -4.82
N ASN A 11 17.73 7.70 -4.38
CA ASN A 11 19.15 7.88 -4.06
C ASN A 11 20.07 6.73 -4.50
N GLY A 12 19.53 5.74 -5.23
CA GLY A 12 20.30 4.58 -5.71
C GLY A 12 20.54 3.48 -4.66
N GLU A 13 20.04 3.64 -3.43
CA GLU A 13 20.26 2.68 -2.34
C GLU A 13 19.09 1.71 -2.14
N LEU A 14 19.31 0.42 -2.40
CA LEU A 14 18.32 -0.61 -2.16
C LEU A 14 18.29 -1.01 -0.66
N LYS A 15 17.96 -0.06 0.21
CA LYS A 15 17.87 -0.26 1.66
C LYS A 15 16.50 0.12 2.18
N SER A 16 15.95 -0.68 3.11
CA SER A 16 14.67 -0.39 3.78
C SER A 16 14.91 0.00 5.24
N LYS A 17 14.08 0.91 5.76
CA LYS A 17 13.96 1.17 7.21
C LYS A 17 12.61 0.65 7.70
N GLY A 18 12.64 -0.20 8.74
CA GLY A 18 11.43 -0.79 9.34
C GLY A 18 10.80 -1.88 8.48
N SER A 19 9.56 -2.20 8.80
CA SER A 19 8.77 -3.23 8.13
C SER A 19 7.35 -2.74 7.85
N SER A 20 6.66 -3.38 6.91
CA SER A 20 5.24 -3.17 6.63
C SER A 20 4.48 -4.46 6.91
N VAL A 21 3.20 -4.35 7.22
CA VAL A 21 2.29 -5.50 7.33
C VAL A 21 1.75 -5.93 5.98
N THR A 22 1.96 -5.11 4.94
CA THR A 22 1.61 -5.45 3.56
C THR A 22 2.70 -6.31 2.93
N GLU A 23 2.27 -7.31 2.17
CA GLU A 23 3.15 -8.27 1.52
C GLU A 23 3.30 -7.95 0.02
N GLY A 24 4.45 -8.27 -0.55
CA GLY A 24 4.67 -8.24 -2.00
C GLY A 24 4.94 -6.86 -2.60
N ILE A 25 4.97 -5.78 -1.82
CA ILE A 25 5.21 -4.42 -2.30
C ILE A 25 6.43 -3.79 -1.62
N GLY A 26 7.18 -2.94 -2.33
CA GLY A 26 8.38 -2.27 -1.79
C GLY A 26 9.52 -3.23 -1.46
N GLN A 27 9.66 -4.32 -2.20
CA GLN A 27 10.65 -5.37 -1.96
C GLN A 27 12.09 -4.85 -2.03
N SER A 28 13.01 -5.56 -1.36
CA SER A 28 14.45 -5.24 -1.36
C SER A 28 15.20 -5.95 -2.50
N ARG A 29 14.56 -6.13 -3.65
CA ARG A 29 15.19 -6.69 -4.85
C ARG A 29 14.65 -6.01 -6.11
N ILE A 30 15.51 -5.88 -7.10
CA ILE A 30 15.16 -5.38 -8.43
C ILE A 30 14.92 -6.60 -9.34
N THR A 31 13.69 -6.76 -9.79
CA THR A 31 13.33 -7.81 -10.74
C THR A 31 13.65 -7.38 -12.18
N GLU A 32 13.75 -8.33 -13.11
CA GLU A 32 14.00 -8.02 -14.52
C GLU A 32 12.91 -7.13 -15.15
N ASN A 33 11.64 -7.34 -14.73
CA ASN A 33 10.54 -6.49 -15.20
C ASN A 33 10.71 -5.05 -14.70
N LEU A 34 11.14 -4.87 -13.44
CA LEU A 34 11.35 -3.55 -12.86
C LEU A 34 12.53 -2.82 -13.51
N LYS A 35 13.60 -3.54 -13.89
CA LYS A 35 14.74 -2.95 -14.62
C LYS A 35 14.34 -2.33 -15.96
N LYS A 36 13.32 -2.92 -16.60
CA LYS A 36 12.81 -2.47 -17.90
C LYS A 36 11.68 -1.45 -17.80
N ALA A 37 11.15 -1.22 -16.61
CA ALA A 37 10.08 -0.27 -16.40
C ALA A 37 10.61 1.16 -16.43
N ALA A 38 9.97 2.03 -17.20
CA ALA A 38 10.17 3.46 -17.12
C ALA A 38 9.43 3.97 -15.88
N ILE A 39 10.17 4.37 -14.85
CA ILE A 39 9.62 4.88 -13.60
C ILE A 39 9.97 6.36 -13.47
N ASP A 40 8.95 7.21 -13.55
CA ASP A 40 9.11 8.66 -13.41
C ASP A 40 9.17 9.08 -11.95
N GLU A 41 8.41 8.41 -11.08
CA GLU A 41 8.30 8.79 -9.67
C GLU A 41 7.94 7.60 -8.76
N SER A 42 8.29 7.70 -7.49
CA SER A 42 7.94 6.73 -6.46
C SER A 42 7.42 7.41 -5.20
N PHE A 43 6.43 6.79 -4.57
CA PHE A 43 5.79 7.28 -3.35
C PHE A 43 6.00 6.32 -2.19
N GLN A 44 6.14 6.87 -0.99
CA GLN A 44 6.15 6.11 0.24
C GLN A 44 4.80 6.22 0.95
N VAL A 45 4.23 5.07 1.32
CA VAL A 45 2.96 4.99 2.03
C VAL A 45 3.16 4.22 3.33
N ASN A 46 2.62 4.72 4.44
CA ASN A 46 2.63 4.01 5.70
C ASN A 46 1.42 3.06 5.82
N ASP A 47 1.54 2.06 6.71
CA ASP A 47 0.51 1.04 6.89
C ASP A 47 -0.81 1.61 7.42
N THR A 48 -0.76 2.65 8.24
CA THR A 48 -1.96 3.27 8.82
C THR A 48 -2.85 3.87 7.74
N ASP A 49 -2.27 4.66 6.84
CA ASP A 49 -3.01 5.30 5.76
C ASP A 49 -3.49 4.27 4.72
N ALA A 50 -2.63 3.29 4.39
CA ALA A 50 -3.00 2.21 3.48
C ALA A 50 -4.19 1.40 4.01
N LEU A 51 -4.17 1.01 5.29
CA LEU A 51 -5.25 0.23 5.90
C LEU A 51 -6.54 1.02 6.06
N LYS A 52 -6.45 2.34 6.32
CA LYS A 52 -7.64 3.19 6.33
C LYS A 52 -8.36 3.12 5.00
N VAL A 53 -7.66 3.26 3.89
CA VAL A 53 -8.24 3.14 2.54
C VAL A 53 -8.85 1.76 2.31
N VAL A 54 -8.19 0.67 2.74
CA VAL A 54 -8.73 -0.70 2.61
C VAL A 54 -10.04 -0.84 3.39
N PHE A 55 -10.13 -0.27 4.58
CA PHE A 55 -11.34 -0.31 5.40
C PHE A 55 -12.44 0.58 4.85
N ASP A 56 -12.10 1.74 4.30
CA ASP A 56 -13.06 2.63 3.64
C ASP A 56 -13.64 1.96 2.38
N LEU A 57 -12.81 1.29 1.55
CA LEU A 57 -13.27 0.50 0.40
C LEU A 57 -14.26 -0.60 0.80
N LEU A 58 -13.99 -1.32 1.89
CA LEU A 58 -14.91 -2.35 2.36
C LEU A 58 -16.22 -1.74 2.84
N LYS A 59 -16.14 -0.65 3.60
CA LYS A 59 -17.33 -0.03 4.21
C LYS A 59 -18.21 0.68 3.18
N GLU A 60 -17.62 1.43 2.26
CA GLU A 60 -18.37 2.31 1.35
C GLU A 60 -18.66 1.64 -0.01
N GLU A 61 -17.76 0.76 -0.48
CA GLU A 61 -17.83 0.14 -1.82
C GLU A 61 -18.10 -1.37 -1.76
N GLY A 62 -18.05 -2.00 -0.60
CA GLY A 62 -18.18 -3.45 -0.45
C GLY A 62 -16.97 -4.24 -0.98
N LEU A 63 -15.84 -3.60 -1.22
CA LEU A 63 -14.63 -4.20 -1.81
C LEU A 63 -13.69 -4.71 -0.73
N VAL A 64 -13.59 -6.04 -0.60
CA VAL A 64 -12.67 -6.71 0.34
C VAL A 64 -11.31 -6.89 -0.31
N MET A 65 -10.36 -5.99 -0.04
CA MET A 65 -9.07 -5.94 -0.72
C MET A 65 -7.88 -6.15 0.24
N GLY A 66 -6.73 -6.55 -0.31
CA GLY A 66 -5.48 -6.67 0.43
C GLY A 66 -4.79 -5.33 0.70
N GLY A 67 -3.78 -5.33 1.58
CA GLY A 67 -3.06 -4.12 1.98
C GLY A 67 -2.32 -3.41 0.85
N SER A 68 -1.83 -4.15 -0.15
CA SER A 68 -1.17 -3.59 -1.33
C SER A 68 -2.11 -2.70 -2.18
N THR A 69 -3.41 -3.03 -2.23
CA THR A 69 -4.43 -2.17 -2.83
C THR A 69 -4.48 -0.81 -2.13
N GLY A 70 -4.47 -0.80 -0.79
CA GLY A 70 -4.44 0.46 -0.02
C GLY A 70 -3.20 1.29 -0.30
N ILE A 71 -2.04 0.66 -0.45
CA ILE A 71 -0.79 1.35 -0.81
C ILE A 71 -0.91 1.97 -2.22
N ASN A 72 -1.40 1.22 -3.19
CA ASN A 72 -1.55 1.70 -4.56
C ASN A 72 -2.53 2.88 -4.64
N ILE A 73 -3.67 2.81 -3.97
CA ILE A 73 -4.64 3.91 -3.94
C ILE A 73 -4.07 5.13 -3.22
N MET A 74 -3.35 4.96 -2.11
CA MET A 74 -2.71 6.09 -1.44
C MET A 74 -1.62 6.73 -2.31
N GLY A 75 -0.86 5.94 -3.07
CA GLY A 75 0.07 6.46 -4.07
C GLY A 75 -0.65 7.25 -5.16
N ALA A 76 -1.76 6.72 -5.68
CA ALA A 76 -2.61 7.42 -6.66
C ALA A 76 -3.18 8.74 -6.11
N ILE A 77 -3.60 8.77 -4.84
CA ILE A 77 -4.07 9.99 -4.16
C ILE A 77 -2.94 11.03 -4.04
N GLN A 78 -1.73 10.60 -3.69
CA GLN A 78 -0.57 11.51 -3.62
C GLN A 78 -0.24 12.07 -4.99
N LEU A 79 -0.25 11.24 -6.04
CA LEU A 79 -0.05 11.67 -7.42
C LEU A 79 -1.15 12.64 -7.89
N ALA A 80 -2.41 12.35 -7.60
CA ALA A 80 -3.54 13.21 -7.93
C ALA A 80 -3.42 14.62 -7.32
N LYS A 81 -3.01 14.68 -6.04
CA LYS A 81 -2.77 15.95 -5.36
C LYS A 81 -1.65 16.77 -6.01
N LYS A 82 -0.63 16.06 -6.52
CA LYS A 82 0.50 16.71 -7.19
C LYS A 82 0.15 17.23 -8.59
N LEU A 83 -0.61 16.44 -9.35
CA LEU A 83 -0.97 16.78 -10.73
C LEU A 83 -2.11 17.81 -10.79
N GLY A 84 -2.97 17.85 -9.79
CA GLY A 84 -4.15 18.70 -9.80
C GLY A 84 -5.33 18.13 -10.61
N PRO A 85 -6.40 18.91 -10.79
CA PRO A 85 -7.60 18.48 -11.50
C PRO A 85 -7.35 18.25 -13.00
N GLY A 86 -8.15 17.36 -13.60
CA GLY A 86 -8.13 17.07 -15.05
C GLY A 86 -7.25 15.89 -15.46
N SER A 87 -6.53 15.25 -14.51
CA SER A 87 -5.72 14.08 -14.79
C SER A 87 -6.50 12.79 -14.64
N THR A 88 -6.26 11.81 -15.51
CA THR A 88 -6.75 10.44 -15.38
C THR A 88 -5.65 9.58 -14.77
N ILE A 89 -5.93 8.95 -13.62
CA ILE A 89 -4.98 8.11 -12.91
C ILE A 89 -5.53 6.68 -12.86
N VAL A 90 -4.75 5.72 -13.34
CA VAL A 90 -5.07 4.30 -13.30
C VAL A 90 -4.20 3.63 -12.25
N THR A 91 -4.79 2.80 -11.39
CA THR A 91 -4.08 2.01 -10.39
C THR A 91 -4.58 0.57 -10.36
N ILE A 92 -3.83 -0.31 -9.69
CA ILE A 92 -4.14 -1.74 -9.61
C ILE A 92 -4.73 -2.07 -8.24
N LEU A 93 -5.92 -2.66 -8.22
CA LEU A 93 -6.48 -3.36 -7.07
C LEU A 93 -5.92 -4.79 -7.09
N CYS A 94 -4.90 -5.06 -6.25
CA CYS A 94 -4.10 -6.28 -6.34
C CYS A 94 -4.86 -7.54 -5.90
N ASP A 95 -4.69 -7.91 -4.63
CA ASP A 95 -5.26 -9.15 -4.08
C ASP A 95 -6.62 -8.92 -3.41
N TYR A 96 -7.49 -9.93 -3.47
CA TYR A 96 -8.67 -9.97 -2.61
C TYR A 96 -8.30 -10.12 -1.13
N GLY A 97 -9.06 -9.47 -0.26
CA GLY A 97 -8.84 -9.45 1.18
C GLY A 97 -9.05 -10.80 1.89
N THR A 98 -9.68 -11.78 1.24
CA THR A 98 -9.90 -13.14 1.77
C THR A 98 -8.59 -13.82 2.22
N ARG A 99 -7.49 -13.53 1.56
CA ARG A 99 -6.14 -14.01 1.95
C ARG A 99 -5.62 -13.42 3.26
N TYR A 100 -6.25 -12.37 3.75
CA TYR A 100 -5.76 -11.54 4.86
C TYR A 100 -6.70 -11.50 6.05
N PHE A 101 -7.71 -12.39 6.13
CA PHE A 101 -8.63 -12.44 7.27
C PHE A 101 -7.95 -12.72 8.61
N SER A 102 -6.87 -13.46 8.62
CA SER A 102 -6.05 -13.68 9.84
C SER A 102 -5.12 -12.51 10.19
N LYS A 103 -5.00 -11.50 9.32
CA LYS A 103 -4.09 -10.36 9.44
C LYS A 103 -4.88 -9.04 9.50
N ILE A 104 -4.95 -8.31 8.39
CA ILE A 104 -5.51 -6.95 8.36
C ILE A 104 -7.02 -6.87 8.66
N TYR A 105 -7.74 -7.98 8.60
CA TYR A 105 -9.15 -8.08 9.02
C TYR A 105 -9.32 -8.74 10.39
N ASN A 106 -8.23 -8.95 11.14
CA ASN A 106 -8.24 -9.56 12.47
C ASN A 106 -7.88 -8.53 13.54
N LYS A 107 -8.83 -8.27 14.46
CA LYS A 107 -8.68 -7.29 15.54
C LYS A 107 -7.45 -7.56 16.42
N LYS A 108 -7.16 -8.84 16.75
CA LYS A 108 -6.01 -9.20 17.60
C LYS A 108 -4.69 -8.88 16.87
N PHE A 109 -4.62 -9.18 15.58
CA PHE A 109 -3.46 -8.85 14.76
C PHE A 109 -3.26 -7.33 14.66
N LEU A 110 -4.30 -6.57 14.31
CA LEU A 110 -4.23 -5.11 14.23
C LEU A 110 -3.76 -4.48 15.54
N LYS A 111 -4.31 -4.94 16.68
CA LYS A 111 -3.90 -4.49 18.02
C LYS A 111 -2.42 -4.80 18.29
N SER A 112 -1.96 -6.01 17.97
CA SER A 112 -0.56 -6.41 18.18
C SER A 112 0.45 -5.58 17.37
N LYS A 113 0.00 -5.04 16.24
CA LYS A 113 0.80 -4.18 15.35
C LYS A 113 0.58 -2.68 15.56
N LYS A 114 -0.26 -2.30 16.54
CA LYS A 114 -0.65 -0.90 16.82
C LYS A 114 -1.23 -0.20 15.59
N LEU A 115 -2.02 -0.94 14.81
CA LEU A 115 -2.66 -0.46 13.59
C LEU A 115 -4.11 -0.01 13.85
N PRO A 116 -4.69 0.81 12.97
CA PRO A 116 -6.08 1.23 13.08
C PRO A 116 -7.03 0.04 13.14
N ILE A 117 -7.99 0.10 14.05
CA ILE A 117 -9.05 -0.91 14.18
C ILE A 117 -10.37 -0.21 13.94
N PRO A 118 -11.06 -0.49 12.83
CA PRO A 118 -12.40 0.04 12.62
C PRO A 118 -13.38 -0.46 13.70
N ASN A 119 -14.30 0.39 14.09
CA ASN A 119 -15.29 0.08 15.14
C ASN A 119 -16.23 -1.09 14.81
N TRP A 120 -16.41 -1.41 13.52
CA TRP A 120 -17.23 -2.50 13.01
C TRP A 120 -16.50 -3.86 12.94
N ILE A 121 -15.17 -3.91 13.13
CA ILE A 121 -14.43 -5.18 13.29
C ILE A 121 -14.60 -5.67 14.74
N LYS A 122 -15.31 -6.77 14.88
CA LYS A 122 -15.59 -7.44 16.17
C LYS A 122 -14.41 -8.27 16.68
#